data_1b92732d4ba13fb99cc8bc05bb3f25cf
#
_entry.id   1b92732d4ba13fb99cc8bc05bb3f25cf
#
_cell.length_a   1.000
_cell.length_b   1.000
_cell.length_c   1.000
_cell.angle_alpha   90.00
_cell.angle_beta   90.00
_cell.angle_gamma   90.00
#
_symmetry.space_group_name_H-M   'P 1'
#
loop_
_entity.id
_entity.type
_entity.pdbx_description
1 polymer ?
#
loop_
_entity_poly.entity_id
_entity_poly.type
_entity_poly.pdbx_seq_one_letter_code
_entity_poly.pdbx_strand_id
1 'polypeptide(L)'
;VENISNSEKTYYLLRLAGKNQYLAIILADDILEFCSTATKNSTPQIFSLTKFIPDGWNGYGIGANSKTKKDKTKKYYLETEDYKILLFLSKKSTISKFELSKQLKMSVKTIKKRMKLMEESDIIQGYKFSINLPKIGFLTYIIHLTCRPDEVYKNINLIQSDNYAGFLFQSDNQLFFSYIVPESKYLFNFLERIEKETNSIVDLSQNTGDYLVEPVPKTVINYLENKSK
;
A
#
# COMPACT_ATOMS: atom_id res chain seq x y z
N VAL A 1 9.54 14.10 12.63
CA VAL A 1 8.54 13.85 11.57
C VAL A 1 9.02 14.42 10.25
N GLU A 2 9.48 15.69 10.20
CA GLU A 2 9.98 16.32 8.95
C GLU A 2 11.07 15.49 8.27
N ASN A 3 12.01 14.93 9.03
CA ASN A 3 13.07 14.07 8.45
C ASN A 3 12.50 12.82 7.80
N ILE A 4 11.42 12.25 8.36
CA ILE A 4 10.75 11.09 7.81
C ILE A 4 9.94 11.48 6.57
N SER A 5 9.15 12.56 6.65
CA SER A 5 8.30 13.00 5.53
C SER A 5 9.11 13.45 4.31
N ASN A 6 10.29 14.01 4.52
CA ASN A 6 11.17 14.49 3.45
C ASN A 6 12.10 13.43 2.89
N SER A 7 12.13 12.23 3.49
CA SER A 7 12.98 11.14 3.02
C SER A 7 12.43 10.53 1.73
N GLU A 8 13.33 10.30 0.76
CA GLU A 8 13.01 9.57 -0.47
C GLU A 8 12.59 8.11 -0.22
N LYS A 9 12.97 7.56 0.94
CA LYS A 9 12.65 6.20 1.37
C LYS A 9 11.25 6.09 1.97
N THR A 10 10.60 7.19 2.30
CA THR A 10 9.25 7.20 2.88
C THR A 10 8.21 7.07 1.78
N TYR A 11 7.47 5.97 1.84
CA TYR A 11 6.37 5.69 0.92
C TYR A 11 5.02 6.20 1.46
N TYR A 12 4.82 6.07 2.76
CA TYR A 12 3.55 6.36 3.39
C TYR A 12 3.79 6.88 4.80
N LEU A 13 3.11 7.94 5.17
CA LEU A 13 3.15 8.51 6.51
C LEU A 13 1.75 8.97 6.91
N LEU A 14 1.24 8.43 7.99
CA LEU A 14 -0.02 8.86 8.61
C LEU A 14 0.23 9.49 9.96
N ARG A 15 -0.49 10.56 10.26
CA ARG A 15 -0.66 11.06 11.61
C ARG A 15 -1.86 10.38 12.26
N LEU A 16 -1.65 9.88 13.46
CA LEU A 16 -2.62 9.09 14.22
C LEU A 16 -2.96 9.76 15.55
N ALA A 17 -4.18 9.59 16.00
CA ALA A 17 -4.59 9.83 17.39
C ALA A 17 -4.74 8.47 18.08
N GLY A 18 -4.03 8.27 19.19
CA GLY A 18 -4.01 7.02 19.95
C GLY A 18 -2.65 6.76 20.58
N LYS A 19 -2.36 5.48 20.85
CA LYS A 19 -1.08 5.04 21.45
C LYS A 19 0.12 5.44 20.58
N ASN A 20 -0.01 5.25 19.26
CA ASN A 20 1.00 5.63 18.28
C ASN A 20 0.58 6.95 17.62
N GLN A 21 1.52 7.91 17.51
CA GLN A 21 1.25 9.20 16.89
C GLN A 21 1.42 9.19 15.37
N TYR A 22 2.21 8.27 14.86
CA TYR A 22 2.52 8.15 13.43
C TYR A 22 2.66 6.69 13.03
N LEU A 23 2.21 6.38 11.82
CA LEU A 23 2.53 5.17 11.08
C LEU A 23 3.30 5.57 9.84
N ALA A 24 4.50 5.02 9.65
CA ALA A 24 5.29 5.20 8.44
C ALA A 24 5.58 3.86 7.77
N ILE A 25 5.49 3.81 6.43
CA ILE A 25 5.98 2.70 5.62
C ILE A 25 7.22 3.20 4.90
N ILE A 26 8.34 2.52 5.14
CA ILE A 26 9.66 2.91 4.69
C ILE A 26 10.21 1.81 3.77
N LEU A 27 10.81 2.22 2.65
CA LEU A 27 11.59 1.35 1.77
C LEU A 27 13.07 1.64 1.99
N ALA A 28 13.73 0.83 2.80
CA ALA A 28 15.14 0.99 3.13
C ALA A 28 15.86 -0.36 3.09
N ASP A 29 17.11 -0.35 2.65
CA ASP A 29 17.98 -1.52 2.69
C ASP A 29 18.38 -1.84 4.15
N ASP A 30 18.62 -0.80 4.96
CA ASP A 30 18.86 -0.87 6.39
C ASP A 30 17.88 0.05 7.15
N ILE A 31 16.91 -0.57 7.82
CA ILE A 31 15.89 0.16 8.58
C ILE A 31 16.46 0.73 9.89
N LEU A 32 17.44 0.09 10.50
CA LEU A 32 18.05 0.56 11.74
C LEU A 32 18.88 1.81 11.49
N GLU A 33 19.67 1.83 10.42
CA GLU A 33 20.38 3.01 9.98
C GLU A 33 19.42 4.16 9.68
N PHE A 34 18.34 3.89 8.93
CA PHE A 34 17.30 4.88 8.67
C PHE A 34 16.71 5.44 9.96
N CYS A 35 16.32 4.60 10.89
CA CYS A 35 15.72 5.03 12.15
C CYS A 35 16.71 5.84 13.00
N SER A 36 17.97 5.46 13.06
CA SER A 36 18.99 6.20 13.83
C SER A 36 19.17 7.64 13.34
N THR A 37 19.01 7.87 12.06
CA THR A 37 19.14 9.20 11.44
C THR A 37 17.84 10.01 11.46
N ALA A 38 16.70 9.35 11.24
CA ALA A 38 15.39 10.00 11.08
C ALA A 38 14.65 10.26 12.39
N THR A 39 14.94 9.49 13.45
CA THR A 39 14.14 9.49 14.70
C THR A 39 14.95 9.84 15.95
N LYS A 40 15.85 10.83 15.86
CA LYS A 40 16.79 11.21 16.95
C LYS A 40 16.17 11.35 18.35
N ASN A 41 14.88 11.66 18.45
CA ASN A 41 14.19 11.94 19.72
C ASN A 41 12.97 11.02 19.97
N SER A 42 12.86 9.91 19.28
CA SER A 42 11.75 8.97 19.44
C SER A 42 12.24 7.52 19.39
N THR A 43 11.54 6.63 20.08
CA THR A 43 11.81 5.20 20.05
C THR A 43 10.76 4.56 19.13
N PRO A 44 11.04 4.35 17.82
CA PRO A 44 10.09 3.74 16.94
C PRO A 44 9.90 2.26 17.28
N GLN A 45 8.66 1.78 17.17
CA GLN A 45 8.43 0.36 17.04
C GLN A 45 8.66 -0.02 15.58
N ILE A 46 9.61 -0.93 15.34
CA ILE A 46 9.98 -1.36 13.99
C ILE A 46 9.39 -2.73 13.73
N PHE A 47 8.67 -2.84 12.61
CA PHE A 47 8.12 -4.09 12.15
C PHE A 47 8.63 -4.37 10.74
N SER A 48 9.32 -5.50 10.57
CA SER A 48 9.67 -5.99 9.24
C SER A 48 8.45 -6.66 8.62
N LEU A 49 8.00 -6.16 7.47
CA LEU A 49 6.89 -6.78 6.76
C LEU A 49 7.32 -8.13 6.21
N THR A 50 6.74 -9.21 6.72
CA THR A 50 6.93 -10.56 6.19
C THR A 50 5.99 -10.86 5.04
N LYS A 51 4.81 -10.22 5.04
CA LYS A 51 3.82 -10.42 3.99
C LYS A 51 2.90 -9.22 3.85
N PHE A 52 2.73 -8.75 2.62
CA PHE A 52 1.58 -7.97 2.20
C PHE A 52 0.53 -8.97 1.70
N ILE A 53 -0.71 -8.87 2.17
CA ILE A 53 -1.76 -9.83 1.84
C ILE A 53 -2.72 -9.18 0.83
N PRO A 54 -2.39 -9.22 -0.49
CA PRO A 54 -3.25 -8.68 -1.53
C PRO A 54 -4.24 -9.71 -2.04
N ASP A 55 -3.98 -11.00 -1.84
CA ASP A 55 -4.77 -12.08 -2.43
C ASP A 55 -6.15 -12.16 -1.80
N GLY A 56 -7.17 -11.82 -2.58
CA GLY A 56 -8.57 -11.78 -2.16
C GLY A 56 -8.99 -10.47 -1.50
N TRP A 57 -8.08 -9.49 -1.38
CA TRP A 57 -8.38 -8.24 -0.77
C TRP A 57 -9.04 -7.26 -1.75
N ASN A 58 -10.30 -6.96 -1.50
CA ASN A 58 -11.07 -5.93 -2.22
C ASN A 58 -10.80 -4.53 -1.67
N GLY A 59 -9.54 -4.20 -1.40
CA GLY A 59 -9.17 -2.92 -0.83
C GLY A 59 -9.90 -1.77 -1.51
N TYR A 60 -10.62 -1.01 -0.72
CA TYR A 60 -11.44 0.14 -1.15
C TYR A 60 -12.63 -0.17 -2.07
N GLY A 61 -13.26 -1.34 -1.95
CA GLY A 61 -14.59 -1.60 -2.52
C GLY A 61 -14.71 -1.49 -4.05
N ILE A 62 -13.61 -1.31 -4.76
CA ILE A 62 -13.62 -1.15 -6.20
C ILE A 62 -13.05 -2.43 -6.80
N GLY A 63 -13.93 -3.38 -6.97
CA GLY A 63 -13.96 -4.45 -7.95
C GLY A 63 -12.65 -4.88 -8.61
N ALA A 64 -11.58 -5.00 -7.85
CA ALA A 64 -10.47 -5.82 -8.28
C ALA A 64 -10.89 -7.27 -8.04
N ASN A 65 -11.70 -7.81 -8.94
CA ASN A 65 -11.66 -9.22 -9.22
C ASN A 65 -10.23 -9.54 -9.66
N SER A 66 -9.30 -9.57 -8.73
CA SER A 66 -8.06 -10.28 -8.91
C SER A 66 -8.45 -11.76 -8.93
N LYS A 67 -9.00 -12.20 -10.04
CA LYS A 67 -8.88 -13.60 -10.40
C LYS A 67 -7.38 -13.84 -10.29
N THR A 68 -6.97 -14.50 -9.22
CA THR A 68 -5.67 -15.11 -9.13
C THR A 68 -5.51 -15.91 -10.40
N LYS A 69 -4.90 -15.34 -11.42
CA LYS A 69 -4.42 -16.07 -12.58
C LYS A 69 -3.28 -16.91 -12.04
N LYS A 70 -3.66 -18.09 -11.52
CA LYS A 70 -2.70 -19.14 -11.26
C LYS A 70 -1.86 -19.32 -12.51
N ASP A 71 -0.56 -19.16 -12.31
CA ASP A 71 0.49 -19.77 -13.11
C ASP A 71 0.41 -19.64 -14.63
N LYS A 72 0.85 -18.50 -15.13
CA LYS A 72 1.66 -18.37 -16.38
C LYS A 72 2.03 -16.90 -16.57
N THR A 73 2.72 -16.29 -15.62
CA THR A 73 3.40 -15.03 -15.90
C THR A 73 4.48 -15.31 -16.94
N LYS A 74 4.22 -14.93 -18.17
CA LYS A 74 5.28 -14.94 -19.19
C LYS A 74 6.36 -14.00 -18.69
N LYS A 75 7.56 -14.54 -18.51
CA LYS A 75 8.71 -13.73 -18.11
C LYS A 75 8.95 -12.67 -19.18
N TYR A 76 8.70 -11.40 -18.84
CA TYR A 76 8.92 -10.28 -19.71
C TYR A 76 10.14 -9.49 -19.23
N TYR A 77 11.09 -9.24 -20.12
CA TYR A 77 12.26 -8.45 -19.81
C TYR A 77 12.02 -7.01 -20.26
N LEU A 78 12.11 -6.08 -19.30
CA LEU A 78 11.93 -4.66 -19.57
C LEU A 78 13.08 -4.11 -20.41
N GLU A 79 12.73 -3.35 -21.44
CA GLU A 79 13.64 -2.55 -22.26
C GLU A 79 13.59 -1.07 -21.84
N THR A 80 14.52 -0.26 -22.33
CA THR A 80 14.60 1.17 -22.01
C THR A 80 13.27 1.90 -22.24
N GLU A 81 12.55 1.57 -23.32
CA GLU A 81 11.24 2.17 -23.63
C GLU A 81 10.17 1.82 -22.61
N ASP A 82 10.22 0.62 -22.03
CA ASP A 82 9.30 0.20 -20.98
C ASP A 82 9.52 1.00 -19.70
N TYR A 83 10.78 1.21 -19.32
CA TYR A 83 11.13 2.07 -18.18
C TYR A 83 10.64 3.51 -18.39
N LYS A 84 10.75 4.05 -19.62
CA LYS A 84 10.18 5.37 -19.96
C LYS A 84 8.66 5.41 -19.80
N ILE A 85 7.96 4.39 -20.28
CA ILE A 85 6.50 4.29 -20.12
C ILE A 85 6.13 4.24 -18.63
N LEU A 86 6.80 3.39 -17.85
CA LEU A 86 6.57 3.26 -16.41
C LEU A 86 6.84 4.57 -15.67
N LEU A 87 7.89 5.29 -16.03
CA LEU A 87 8.22 6.59 -15.46
C LEU A 87 7.13 7.64 -15.72
N PHE A 88 6.57 7.69 -16.93
CA PHE A 88 5.45 8.59 -17.21
C PHE A 88 4.19 8.19 -16.45
N LEU A 89 3.87 6.90 -16.38
CA LEU A 89 2.71 6.38 -15.63
C LEU A 89 2.86 6.63 -14.13
N SER A 90 4.06 6.55 -13.57
CA SER A 90 4.30 6.83 -12.15
C SER A 90 4.07 8.30 -11.78
N LYS A 91 4.34 9.23 -12.71
CA LYS A 91 4.10 10.68 -12.53
C LYS A 91 2.64 11.07 -12.82
N LYS A 92 1.99 10.41 -13.78
CA LYS A 92 0.63 10.70 -14.20
C LYS A 92 -0.04 9.44 -14.74
N SER A 93 -0.69 8.68 -13.85
CA SER A 93 -1.36 7.40 -14.21
C SER A 93 -2.48 7.56 -15.24
N THR A 94 -3.06 8.77 -15.36
CA THR A 94 -4.14 9.10 -16.29
C THR A 94 -3.65 9.56 -17.67
N ILE A 95 -2.33 9.55 -17.93
CA ILE A 95 -1.78 9.95 -19.23
C ILE A 95 -2.32 9.06 -20.35
N SER A 96 -2.81 9.67 -21.43
CA SER A 96 -3.35 8.91 -22.55
C SER A 96 -2.22 8.23 -23.36
N LYS A 97 -2.55 7.10 -24.00
CA LYS A 97 -1.61 6.40 -24.88
C LYS A 97 -1.16 7.27 -26.05
N PHE A 98 -1.99 8.21 -26.48
CA PHE A 98 -1.67 9.20 -27.50
C PHE A 98 -0.66 10.24 -26.98
N GLU A 99 -0.85 10.73 -25.77
CA GLU A 99 0.08 11.67 -25.13
C GLU A 99 1.43 11.00 -24.88
N LEU A 100 1.45 9.77 -24.37
CA LEU A 100 2.66 8.95 -24.22
C LEU A 100 3.38 8.78 -25.56
N SER A 101 2.65 8.50 -26.64
CA SER A 101 3.18 8.36 -27.99
C SER A 101 3.93 9.60 -28.45
N LYS A 102 3.38 10.79 -28.21
CA LYS A 102 4.02 12.08 -28.53
C LYS A 102 5.27 12.30 -27.69
N GLN A 103 5.19 12.09 -26.38
CA GLN A 103 6.29 12.32 -25.44
C GLN A 103 7.49 11.39 -25.72
N LEU A 104 7.20 10.12 -26.01
CA LEU A 104 8.22 9.10 -26.22
C LEU A 104 8.63 8.94 -27.69
N LYS A 105 8.02 9.69 -28.61
CA LYS A 105 8.24 9.57 -30.07
C LYS A 105 8.04 8.14 -30.59
N MET A 106 7.07 7.43 -30.03
CA MET A 106 6.73 6.05 -30.36
C MET A 106 5.31 5.98 -30.94
N SER A 107 5.03 4.98 -31.78
CA SER A 107 3.66 4.80 -32.28
C SER A 107 2.70 4.42 -31.18
N VAL A 108 1.44 4.85 -31.23
CA VAL A 108 0.37 4.45 -30.29
C VAL A 108 0.23 2.93 -30.25
N LYS A 109 0.40 2.25 -31.40
CA LYS A 109 0.35 0.78 -31.51
C LYS A 109 1.46 0.13 -30.66
N THR A 110 2.68 0.69 -30.73
CA THR A 110 3.83 0.21 -29.96
C THR A 110 3.59 0.40 -28.47
N ILE A 111 3.13 1.60 -28.03
CA ILE A 111 2.78 1.86 -26.62
C ILE A 111 1.73 0.85 -26.12
N LYS A 112 0.63 0.65 -26.86
CA LYS A 112 -0.41 -0.31 -26.50
C LYS A 112 0.15 -1.73 -26.35
N LYS A 113 1.00 -2.17 -27.27
CA LYS A 113 1.62 -3.50 -27.23
C LYS A 113 2.51 -3.68 -25.98
N ARG A 114 3.38 -2.70 -25.70
CA ARG A 114 4.28 -2.74 -24.54
C ARG A 114 3.52 -2.73 -23.22
N MET A 115 2.55 -1.82 -23.07
CA MET A 115 1.70 -1.77 -21.86
C MET A 115 0.98 -3.10 -21.64
N LYS A 116 0.40 -3.68 -22.70
CA LYS A 116 -0.26 -4.98 -22.61
C LYS A 116 0.70 -6.09 -22.14
N LEU A 117 1.93 -6.14 -22.64
CA LEU A 117 2.93 -7.12 -22.19
C LEU A 117 3.31 -6.93 -20.73
N MET A 118 3.45 -5.69 -20.27
CA MET A 118 3.72 -5.39 -18.86
C MET A 118 2.52 -5.73 -17.95
N GLU A 119 1.28 -5.55 -18.43
CA GLU A 119 0.06 -5.98 -17.72
C GLU A 119 -0.05 -7.52 -17.66
N GLU A 120 0.24 -8.22 -18.76
CA GLU A 120 0.22 -9.68 -18.83
C GLU A 120 1.32 -10.35 -17.99
N SER A 121 2.37 -9.60 -17.66
CA SER A 121 3.53 -10.06 -16.87
C SER A 121 3.50 -9.55 -15.43
N ASP A 122 2.36 -9.02 -14.97
CA ASP A 122 2.13 -8.46 -13.63
C ASP A 122 3.11 -7.34 -13.22
N ILE A 123 3.80 -6.71 -14.19
CA ILE A 123 4.64 -5.53 -13.94
C ILE A 123 3.73 -4.31 -13.69
N ILE A 124 2.68 -4.16 -14.49
CA ILE A 124 1.58 -3.22 -14.23
C ILE A 124 0.43 -4.04 -13.67
N GLN A 125 0.23 -3.97 -12.37
CA GLN A 125 -0.82 -4.74 -11.68
C GLN A 125 -2.19 -4.07 -11.72
N GLY A 126 -2.24 -2.77 -12.03
CA GLY A 126 -3.49 -2.02 -12.13
C GLY A 126 -3.31 -0.52 -11.92
N TYR A 127 -4.43 0.17 -11.96
CA TYR A 127 -4.53 1.60 -11.72
C TYR A 127 -5.46 1.83 -10.54
N LYS A 128 -5.06 2.71 -9.61
CA LYS A 128 -5.87 3.07 -8.45
C LYS A 128 -6.17 4.57 -8.50
N PHE A 129 -7.30 4.95 -7.96
CA PHE A 129 -7.58 6.33 -7.64
C PHE A 129 -7.70 6.48 -6.12
N SER A 130 -7.29 7.62 -5.60
CA SER A 130 -7.38 7.93 -4.17
C SER A 130 -8.55 8.88 -3.94
N ILE A 131 -9.36 8.56 -2.93
CA ILE A 131 -10.45 9.41 -2.45
C ILE A 131 -10.05 9.98 -1.11
N ASN A 132 -10.31 11.26 -0.90
CA ASN A 132 -10.17 11.86 0.42
C ASN A 132 -11.37 11.43 1.29
N LEU A 133 -11.22 10.29 1.95
CA LEU A 133 -12.26 9.64 2.75
C LEU A 133 -12.83 10.54 3.86
N PRO A 134 -12.03 11.28 4.64
CA PRO A 134 -12.56 12.22 5.62
C PRO A 134 -13.46 13.30 5.00
N LYS A 135 -13.18 13.78 3.79
CA LYS A 135 -14.01 14.80 3.12
C LYS A 135 -15.39 14.29 2.70
N ILE A 136 -15.56 12.99 2.59
CA ILE A 136 -16.84 12.35 2.31
C ILE A 136 -17.49 11.71 3.55
N GLY A 137 -16.95 12.03 4.74
CA GLY A 137 -17.55 11.64 6.02
C GLY A 137 -17.12 10.27 6.55
N PHE A 138 -16.15 9.61 5.93
CA PHE A 138 -15.66 8.32 6.43
C PHE A 138 -14.61 8.51 7.53
N LEU A 139 -14.67 7.62 8.52
CA LEU A 139 -13.67 7.49 9.57
C LEU A 139 -12.66 6.40 9.16
N THR A 140 -11.40 6.68 9.35
CA THR A 140 -10.32 5.73 9.04
C THR A 140 -9.53 5.43 10.31
N TYR A 141 -9.42 4.15 10.61
CA TYR A 141 -8.65 3.64 11.74
C TYR A 141 -7.50 2.79 11.24
N ILE A 142 -6.42 2.77 12.00
CA ILE A 142 -5.34 1.80 11.89
C ILE A 142 -5.44 0.87 13.08
N ILE A 143 -5.61 -0.39 12.80
CA ILE A 143 -5.74 -1.45 13.80
C ILE A 143 -4.47 -2.29 13.75
N HIS A 144 -3.90 -2.49 14.91
CA HIS A 144 -2.78 -3.39 15.13
C HIS A 144 -3.24 -4.52 16.02
N LEU A 145 -3.18 -5.75 15.53
CA LEU A 145 -3.45 -6.95 16.30
C LEU A 145 -2.16 -7.69 16.61
N THR A 146 -1.98 -8.02 17.88
CA THR A 146 -0.99 -9.02 18.31
C THR A 146 -1.72 -10.33 18.55
N CYS A 147 -1.48 -11.31 17.68
CA CYS A 147 -2.17 -12.58 17.66
C CYS A 147 -1.35 -13.67 18.38
N ARG A 148 -2.02 -14.72 18.83
CA ARG A 148 -1.30 -15.97 19.11
C ARG A 148 -0.84 -16.58 17.77
N PRO A 149 0.33 -17.24 17.70
CA PRO A 149 0.83 -17.80 16.44
C PRO A 149 -0.14 -18.74 15.74
N ASP A 150 -0.91 -19.52 16.49
CA ASP A 150 -1.92 -20.45 15.99
C ASP A 150 -3.22 -19.76 15.49
N GLU A 151 -3.45 -18.49 15.85
CA GLU A 151 -4.63 -17.71 15.49
C GLU A 151 -4.40 -16.72 14.34
N VAL A 152 -3.18 -16.57 13.85
CA VAL A 152 -2.85 -15.59 12.78
C VAL A 152 -3.73 -15.76 11.56
N TYR A 153 -3.85 -16.99 11.04
CA TYR A 153 -4.68 -17.26 9.86
C TYR A 153 -6.17 -17.04 10.11
N LYS A 154 -6.65 -17.33 11.30
CA LYS A 154 -8.04 -17.06 11.69
C LYS A 154 -8.34 -15.57 11.65
N ASN A 155 -7.44 -14.75 12.22
CA ASN A 155 -7.56 -13.30 12.19
C ASN A 155 -7.47 -12.74 10.76
N ILE A 156 -6.56 -13.25 9.92
CA ILE A 156 -6.47 -12.87 8.51
C ILE A 156 -7.80 -13.11 7.80
N ASN A 157 -8.40 -14.29 7.98
CA ASN A 157 -9.68 -14.62 7.36
C ASN A 157 -10.81 -13.72 7.85
N LEU A 158 -10.86 -13.40 9.16
CA LEU A 158 -11.82 -12.46 9.73
C LEU A 158 -11.70 -11.08 9.09
N ILE A 159 -10.47 -10.56 8.99
CA ILE A 159 -10.20 -9.25 8.39
C ILE A 159 -10.57 -9.24 6.92
N GLN A 160 -10.15 -10.26 6.15
CA GLN A 160 -10.42 -10.36 4.71
C GLN A 160 -11.91 -10.54 4.37
N SER A 161 -12.69 -11.15 5.28
CA SER A 161 -14.13 -11.31 5.10
C SER A 161 -14.92 -10.04 5.41
N ASP A 162 -14.29 -9.03 5.98
CA ASP A 162 -14.97 -7.79 6.37
C ASP A 162 -14.88 -6.74 5.26
N ASN A 163 -16.02 -6.11 4.95
CA ASN A 163 -16.13 -5.15 3.85
C ASN A 163 -15.46 -3.80 4.14
N TYR A 164 -15.16 -3.51 5.39
CA TYR A 164 -14.57 -2.24 5.83
C TYR A 164 -13.05 -2.31 6.03
N ALA A 165 -12.49 -3.53 6.00
CA ALA A 165 -11.06 -3.70 6.08
C ALA A 165 -10.39 -3.19 4.81
N GLY A 166 -9.39 -2.36 5.01
CA GLY A 166 -8.57 -1.80 3.94
C GLY A 166 -7.31 -2.63 3.64
N PHE A 167 -6.12 -2.02 3.66
CA PHE A 167 -4.87 -2.79 3.49
C PHE A 167 -4.60 -3.70 4.70
N LEU A 168 -3.91 -4.78 4.47
CA LEU A 168 -3.49 -5.71 5.51
C LEU A 168 -2.02 -6.08 5.33
N PHE A 169 -1.23 -5.84 6.38
CA PHE A 169 0.17 -6.23 6.47
C PHE A 169 0.35 -7.23 7.60
N GLN A 170 1.22 -8.20 7.40
CA GLN A 170 1.63 -9.16 8.41
C GLN A 170 3.11 -8.98 8.74
N SER A 171 3.45 -9.04 10.02
CA SER A 171 4.80 -9.17 10.54
C SER A 171 4.77 -10.23 11.63
N ASP A 172 5.26 -11.42 11.33
CA ASP A 172 5.17 -12.61 12.20
C ASP A 172 3.74 -12.86 12.70
N ASN A 173 3.50 -12.71 13.99
CA ASN A 173 2.20 -12.85 14.64
C ASN A 173 1.46 -11.53 14.84
N GLN A 174 1.88 -10.47 14.15
CA GLN A 174 1.26 -9.15 14.21
C GLN A 174 0.61 -8.80 12.89
N LEU A 175 -0.56 -8.20 12.94
CA LEU A 175 -1.34 -7.80 11.79
C LEU A 175 -1.64 -6.30 11.90
N PHE A 176 -1.40 -5.58 10.81
CA PHE A 176 -1.70 -4.16 10.68
C PHE A 176 -2.65 -3.96 9.53
N PHE A 177 -3.75 -3.29 9.76
CA PHE A 177 -4.71 -3.01 8.70
C PHE A 177 -5.44 -1.69 8.93
N SER A 178 -5.91 -1.11 7.83
CA SER A 178 -6.82 0.03 7.89
C SER A 178 -8.26 -0.48 7.99
N TYR A 179 -9.07 0.24 8.73
CA TYR A 179 -10.50 -0.02 8.85
C TYR A 179 -11.26 1.28 8.58
N ILE A 180 -12.11 1.27 7.54
CA ILE A 180 -12.69 2.47 6.94
C ILE A 180 -14.20 2.36 7.02
N VAL A 181 -14.82 3.20 7.83
CA VAL A 181 -16.27 3.10 8.14
C VAL A 181 -16.97 4.45 8.01
N PRO A 182 -18.26 4.46 7.64
CA PRO A 182 -19.06 5.67 7.67
C PRO A 182 -19.42 6.08 9.10
N GLU A 183 -19.49 5.16 10.04
CA GLU A 183 -19.86 5.38 11.43
C GLU A 183 -19.08 4.44 12.36
N SER A 184 -18.73 4.93 13.56
CA SER A 184 -17.95 4.17 14.55
C SER A 184 -18.60 2.88 15.02
N LYS A 185 -19.94 2.75 14.95
CA LYS A 185 -20.65 1.51 15.33
C LYS A 185 -20.15 0.27 14.58
N TYR A 186 -19.75 0.43 13.29
CA TYR A 186 -19.22 -0.68 12.50
C TYR A 186 -17.87 -1.15 13.02
N LEU A 187 -17.03 -0.21 13.48
CA LEU A 187 -15.77 -0.55 14.13
C LEU A 187 -16.02 -1.34 15.42
N PHE A 188 -16.90 -0.87 16.29
CA PHE A 188 -17.19 -1.57 17.55
C PHE A 188 -17.72 -2.97 17.32
N ASN A 189 -18.63 -3.17 16.37
CA ASN A 189 -19.13 -4.49 16.00
C ASN A 189 -18.01 -5.43 15.52
N PHE A 190 -17.05 -4.90 14.76
CA PHE A 190 -15.90 -5.66 14.31
C PHE A 190 -14.97 -6.02 15.47
N LEU A 191 -14.67 -5.09 16.36
CA LEU A 191 -13.84 -5.33 17.54
C LEU A 191 -14.44 -6.36 18.47
N GLU A 192 -15.76 -6.30 18.72
CA GLU A 192 -16.48 -7.34 19.48
C GLU A 192 -16.35 -8.72 18.82
N ARG A 193 -16.40 -8.78 17.49
CA ARG A 193 -16.22 -10.05 16.77
C ARG A 193 -14.81 -10.59 16.95
N ILE A 194 -13.78 -9.73 16.84
CA ILE A 194 -12.40 -10.12 17.12
C ILE A 194 -12.26 -10.66 18.55
N GLU A 195 -12.81 -9.96 19.54
CA GLU A 195 -12.74 -10.35 20.95
C GLU A 195 -13.45 -11.68 21.22
N LYS A 196 -14.61 -11.90 20.61
CA LYS A 196 -15.38 -13.16 20.77
C LYS A 196 -14.73 -14.36 20.08
N GLU A 197 -14.08 -14.13 18.95
CA GLU A 197 -13.57 -15.21 18.11
C GLU A 197 -12.09 -15.50 18.30
N THR A 198 -11.32 -14.56 18.85
CA THR A 198 -9.87 -14.69 19.00
C THR A 198 -9.40 -14.14 20.35
N ASN A 199 -8.18 -14.51 20.75
CA ASN A 199 -7.54 -13.98 21.96
C ASN A 199 -6.49 -12.89 21.59
N SER A 200 -6.77 -12.11 20.55
CA SER A 200 -5.82 -11.12 20.05
C SER A 200 -5.87 -9.85 20.88
N ILE A 201 -4.71 -9.24 21.07
CA ILE A 201 -4.60 -7.90 21.68
C ILE A 201 -4.78 -6.87 20.57
N VAL A 202 -5.66 -5.90 20.80
CA VAL A 202 -6.00 -4.86 19.85
C VAL A 202 -5.44 -3.52 20.30
N ASP A 203 -4.59 -2.91 19.48
CA ASP A 203 -4.22 -1.50 19.59
C ASP A 203 -4.92 -0.72 18.46
N LEU A 204 -5.67 0.31 18.83
CA LEU A 204 -6.45 1.13 17.91
C LEU A 204 -5.89 2.54 17.81
N SER A 205 -5.77 3.07 16.60
CA SER A 205 -5.42 4.47 16.36
C SER A 205 -6.29 5.04 15.25
N GLN A 206 -6.78 6.27 15.42
CA GLN A 206 -7.58 6.96 14.42
C GLN A 206 -6.69 7.83 13.52
N ASN A 207 -6.90 7.78 12.21
CA ASN A 207 -6.26 8.69 11.27
C ASN A 207 -6.87 10.10 11.44
N THR A 208 -6.02 11.09 11.70
CA THR A 208 -6.43 12.50 11.90
C THR A 208 -6.60 13.28 10.60
N GLY A 209 -6.39 12.64 9.45
CA GLY A 209 -6.51 13.26 8.14
C GLY A 209 -5.22 13.84 7.57
N ASP A 210 -4.18 14.00 8.41
CA ASP A 210 -2.87 14.46 7.95
C ASP A 210 -2.06 13.25 7.46
N TYR A 211 -1.77 13.18 6.18
CA TYR A 211 -0.98 12.09 5.60
C TYR A 211 -0.17 12.52 4.39
N LEU A 212 0.95 11.84 4.22
CA LEU A 212 1.72 11.80 2.99
C LEU A 212 1.51 10.43 2.36
N VAL A 213 1.06 10.40 1.13
CA VAL A 213 0.99 9.18 0.32
C VAL A 213 1.67 9.48 -1.00
N GLU A 214 2.84 8.91 -1.19
CA GLU A 214 3.50 8.94 -2.49
C GLU A 214 2.94 7.79 -3.34
N PRO A 215 2.27 8.07 -4.48
CA PRO A 215 1.69 7.00 -5.32
C PRO A 215 2.74 6.01 -5.80
N VAL A 216 3.97 6.49 -6.01
CA VAL A 216 5.16 5.68 -6.28
C VAL A 216 6.31 6.26 -5.47
N PRO A 217 7.04 5.45 -4.69
CA PRO A 217 8.19 5.91 -3.90
C PRO A 217 9.22 6.63 -4.76
N LYS A 218 9.81 7.70 -4.24
CA LYS A 218 10.87 8.46 -4.96
C LYS A 218 12.05 7.59 -5.35
N THR A 219 12.43 6.62 -4.51
CA THR A 219 13.48 5.63 -4.83
C THR A 219 13.16 4.84 -6.10
N VAL A 220 11.89 4.46 -6.29
CA VAL A 220 11.44 3.76 -7.51
C VAL A 220 11.47 4.70 -8.70
N ILE A 221 11.05 5.97 -8.54
CA ILE A 221 11.13 6.98 -9.60
C ILE A 221 12.59 7.18 -10.04
N ASN A 222 13.50 7.36 -9.09
CA ASN A 222 14.94 7.51 -9.36
C ASN A 222 15.52 6.28 -10.09
N TYR A 223 15.11 5.08 -9.69
CA TYR A 223 15.48 3.85 -10.40
C TYR A 223 14.97 3.84 -11.86
N LEU A 224 13.70 4.18 -12.08
CA LEU A 224 13.10 4.26 -13.42
C LEU A 224 13.81 5.32 -14.28
N GLU A 225 14.15 6.48 -13.72
CA GLU A 225 14.89 7.55 -14.42
C GLU A 225 16.28 7.08 -14.85
N ASN A 226 16.99 6.35 -14.00
CA ASN A 226 18.31 5.81 -14.32
C ASN A 226 18.26 4.74 -15.43
N LYS A 227 17.25 3.88 -15.42
CA LYS A 227 17.06 2.83 -16.43
C LYS A 227 16.46 3.33 -17.74
N SER A 228 15.89 4.52 -17.75
CA SER A 228 15.28 5.16 -18.93
C SER A 228 16.25 5.99 -19.77
N LYS A 229 17.49 6.16 -19.32
CA LYS A 229 18.59 6.80 -20.06
C LYS A 229 19.19 5.83 -21.07
#